data_fb4ed69b02beec333628875dd8ab18ef
#
_entry.id   fb4ed69b02beec333628875dd8ab18ef
#
_cell.length_a   1.000
_cell.length_b   1.000
_cell.length_c   1.000
_cell.angle_alpha   90.00
_cell.angle_beta   90.00
_cell.angle_gamma   90.00
#
_symmetry.space_group_name_H-M   'P 1'
#
loop_
_entity.id
_entity.type
_entity.pdbx_description
1 polymer ?
#
loop_
_entity_poly.entity_id
_entity_poly.type
_entity_poly.pdbx_seq_one_letter_code
_entity_poly.pdbx_strand_id
1 'polypeptide(L)'
;LMADKPHGCVIVTENKKPLGIITESDLVKNMVSGKINPTTKVSRVMSSSVTAIPHNSKLENANKIIDTKGFRRYPVVDKEGNLVGLVNENDVVQAINDNIRFHRNLQNTVLILFIAFEFFVFILYRYLINYFPFLR
;
A
#
# COMPACT_ATOMS: atom_id res chain seq x y z
N LEU A 1 0.93 10.23 23.51
CA LEU A 1 1.15 10.26 22.03
C LEU A 1 0.95 8.89 21.38
N MET A 2 1.51 7.80 21.91
CA MET A 2 1.28 6.45 21.35
C MET A 2 -0.09 5.88 21.74
N ALA A 3 -0.52 6.08 22.97
CA ALA A 3 -1.81 5.58 23.47
C ALA A 3 -3.02 6.16 22.73
N ASP A 4 -2.89 7.36 22.19
CA ASP A 4 -4.00 8.10 21.57
C ASP A 4 -4.04 7.92 20.02
N LYS A 5 -3.12 7.15 19.46
CA LYS A 5 -3.00 6.95 18.02
C LYS A 5 -2.96 5.47 17.63
N PRO A 6 -3.72 5.04 16.62
CA PRO A 6 -3.84 3.62 16.25
C PRO A 6 -2.57 3.02 15.62
N HIS A 7 -1.51 3.80 15.50
CA HIS A 7 -0.33 3.38 14.74
C HIS A 7 0.72 2.63 15.57
N GLY A 8 0.65 2.65 16.91
CA GLY A 8 1.59 1.94 17.80
C GLY A 8 3.07 2.27 17.56
N CYS A 9 3.38 3.45 16.99
CA CYS A 9 4.73 3.93 16.80
C CYS A 9 4.79 5.46 16.77
N VAL A 10 5.99 6.00 17.00
CA VAL A 10 6.32 7.43 16.87
C VAL A 10 7.55 7.57 16.01
N ILE A 11 7.52 8.51 15.07
CA ILE A 11 8.69 8.92 14.30
C ILE A 11 9.35 10.10 15.02
N VAL A 12 10.63 9.95 15.28
CA VAL A 12 11.46 11.01 15.85
C VAL A 12 12.04 11.80 14.69
N THR A 13 11.89 13.12 14.71
CA THR A 13 12.37 13.98 13.63
C THR A 13 13.38 15.00 14.17
N GLU A 14 14.31 15.38 13.31
CA GLU A 14 15.18 16.55 13.49
C GLU A 14 15.08 17.41 12.25
N ASN A 15 14.79 18.70 12.43
CA ASN A 15 14.58 19.63 11.30
C ASN A 15 13.59 19.08 10.25
N LYS A 16 12.46 18.50 10.70
CA LYS A 16 11.42 17.84 9.90
C LYS A 16 11.85 16.53 9.23
N LYS A 17 13.11 16.15 9.28
CA LYS A 17 13.58 14.88 8.68
C LYS A 17 13.45 13.73 9.67
N PRO A 18 13.05 12.52 9.23
CA PRO A 18 12.97 11.36 10.11
C PRO A 18 14.38 10.94 10.56
N LEU A 19 14.60 10.96 11.87
CA LEU A 19 15.85 10.57 12.52
C LEU A 19 15.79 9.14 13.05
N GLY A 20 14.61 8.74 13.55
CA GLY A 20 14.41 7.42 14.13
C GLY A 20 12.93 7.08 14.24
N ILE A 21 12.67 5.80 14.52
CA ILE A 21 11.34 5.28 14.83
C ILE A 21 11.39 4.51 16.13
N ILE A 22 10.36 4.65 16.94
CA ILE A 22 10.16 3.86 18.15
C ILE A 22 8.77 3.24 18.12
N THR A 23 8.67 1.96 18.43
CA THR A 23 7.43 1.19 18.48
C THR A 23 7.10 0.78 19.90
N GLU A 24 5.85 0.38 20.15
CA GLU A 24 5.44 -0.21 21.43
C GLU A 24 6.31 -1.42 21.80
N SER A 25 6.66 -2.25 20.82
CA SER A 25 7.55 -3.41 21.04
C SER A 25 8.94 -2.99 21.50
N ASP A 26 9.47 -1.88 20.98
CA ASP A 26 10.77 -1.37 21.42
C ASP A 26 10.70 -0.85 22.86
N LEU A 27 9.60 -0.17 23.23
CA LEU A 27 9.37 0.27 24.60
C LEU A 27 9.30 -0.92 25.54
N VAL A 28 8.47 -1.92 25.25
CA VAL A 28 8.32 -3.10 26.10
C VAL A 28 9.64 -3.83 26.28
N LYS A 29 10.38 -4.11 25.21
CA LYS A 29 11.69 -4.78 25.26
C LYS A 29 12.69 -4.02 26.13
N ASN A 30 12.75 -2.71 25.96
CA ASN A 30 13.68 -1.87 26.72
C ASN A 30 13.26 -1.71 28.18
N MET A 31 11.95 -1.69 28.49
CA MET A 31 11.44 -1.69 29.87
C MET A 31 11.79 -3.00 30.59
N VAL A 32 11.50 -4.15 29.97
CA VAL A 32 11.79 -5.47 30.55
C VAL A 32 13.29 -5.67 30.78
N SER A 33 14.14 -5.14 29.89
CA SER A 33 15.60 -5.20 30.06
C SER A 33 16.19 -4.16 31.00
N GLY A 34 15.35 -3.33 31.64
CA GLY A 34 15.81 -2.29 32.57
C GLY A 34 16.57 -1.12 31.93
N LYS A 35 16.49 -0.99 30.61
CA LYS A 35 17.19 0.07 29.85
C LYS A 35 16.45 1.39 29.79
N ILE A 36 15.19 1.42 30.18
CA ILE A 36 14.34 2.61 30.19
C ILE A 36 13.97 3.00 31.60
N ASN A 37 14.15 4.27 31.91
CA ASN A 37 13.60 4.95 33.08
C ASN A 37 12.88 6.23 32.63
N PRO A 38 12.13 6.93 33.50
CA PRO A 38 11.38 8.12 33.11
C PRO A 38 12.22 9.27 32.51
N THR A 39 13.53 9.28 32.75
CA THR A 39 14.46 10.29 32.23
C THR A 39 15.24 9.85 31.00
N THR A 40 14.98 8.64 30.50
CA THR A 40 15.70 8.10 29.33
C THR A 40 15.32 8.87 28.06
N LYS A 41 16.31 9.41 27.37
CA LYS A 41 16.11 10.10 26.10
C LYS A 41 15.63 9.13 25.02
N VAL A 42 14.66 9.51 24.21
CA VAL A 42 14.11 8.71 23.10
C VAL A 42 15.20 8.25 22.11
N SER A 43 16.19 9.08 21.87
CA SER A 43 17.34 8.76 20.98
C SER A 43 18.15 7.53 21.41
N ARG A 44 18.07 7.12 22.68
CA ARG A 44 18.76 5.91 23.19
C ARG A 44 17.99 4.62 22.94
N VAL A 45 16.69 4.73 22.65
CA VAL A 45 15.79 3.56 22.55
C VAL A 45 15.13 3.43 21.19
N MET A 46 15.20 4.48 20.37
CA MET A 46 14.71 4.46 18.99
C MET A 46 15.62 3.63 18.08
N SER A 47 15.05 3.06 17.04
CA SER A 47 15.79 2.55 15.90
C SER A 47 16.18 3.73 15.00
N SER A 48 17.47 4.01 14.87
CA SER A 48 18.01 5.13 14.10
C SER A 48 18.20 4.81 12.61
N SER A 49 18.17 3.55 12.22
CA SER A 49 18.26 3.13 10.81
C SER A 49 16.88 3.19 10.16
N VAL A 50 16.43 4.40 9.80
CA VAL A 50 15.10 4.62 9.22
C VAL A 50 15.20 4.59 7.70
N THR A 51 14.50 3.64 7.08
CA THR A 51 14.29 3.64 5.63
C THR A 51 12.99 4.39 5.35
N ALA A 52 13.07 5.48 4.60
CA ALA A 52 11.90 6.26 4.20
C ALA A 52 11.48 5.94 2.76
N ILE A 53 10.20 6.09 2.47
CA ILE A 53 9.63 5.96 1.12
C ILE A 53 9.33 7.38 0.59
N PRO A 54 9.81 7.76 -0.60
CA PRO A 54 9.43 9.02 -1.23
C PRO A 54 7.91 9.07 -1.50
N HIS A 55 7.26 10.23 -1.22
CA HIS A 55 5.81 10.40 -1.36
C HIS A 55 5.29 10.17 -2.79
N ASN A 56 6.14 10.32 -3.80
CA ASN A 56 5.81 10.12 -5.21
C ASN A 56 6.28 8.75 -5.75
N SER A 57 6.66 7.82 -4.87
CA SER A 57 7.03 6.46 -5.26
C SER A 57 5.85 5.75 -5.91
N LYS A 58 6.13 5.03 -7.00
CA LYS A 58 5.17 4.05 -7.53
C LYS A 58 4.99 2.92 -6.52
N LEU A 59 3.80 2.32 -6.53
CA LEU A 59 3.42 1.26 -5.60
C LEU A 59 4.38 0.06 -5.65
N GLU A 60 4.84 -0.31 -6.85
CA GLU A 60 5.79 -1.41 -7.06
C GLU A 60 7.14 -1.12 -6.41
N ASN A 61 7.61 0.13 -6.47
CA ASN A 61 8.87 0.54 -5.84
C ASN A 61 8.75 0.56 -4.31
N ALA A 62 7.62 1.04 -3.79
CA ALA A 62 7.34 1.01 -2.37
C ALA A 62 7.32 -0.44 -1.85
N ASN A 63 6.63 -1.34 -2.56
CA ASN A 63 6.61 -2.77 -2.23
C ASN A 63 8.02 -3.38 -2.21
N LYS A 64 8.84 -3.08 -3.22
CA LYS A 64 10.22 -3.58 -3.29
C LYS A 64 11.07 -3.14 -2.09
N ILE A 65 10.89 -1.89 -1.63
CA ILE A 65 11.58 -1.39 -0.42
C ILE A 65 11.12 -2.18 0.80
N ILE A 66 9.81 -2.42 0.94
CA ILE A 66 9.19 -3.16 2.03
C ILE A 66 9.70 -4.59 2.08
N ASP A 67 9.65 -5.31 0.96
CA ASP A 67 10.11 -6.70 0.83
C ASP A 67 11.62 -6.83 1.15
N THR A 68 12.42 -5.84 0.73
CA THR A 68 13.88 -5.89 0.95
C THR A 68 14.25 -5.59 2.39
N LYS A 69 13.55 -4.70 3.07
CA LYS A 69 13.90 -4.23 4.42
C LYS A 69 13.14 -4.95 5.53
N GLY A 70 11.95 -5.49 5.25
CA GLY A 70 11.14 -6.27 6.20
C GLY A 70 10.62 -5.49 7.40
N PHE A 71 10.54 -4.17 7.32
CA PHE A 71 9.93 -3.36 8.37
C PHE A 71 8.41 -3.26 8.14
N ARG A 72 7.65 -3.13 9.21
CA ARG A 72 6.18 -3.00 9.13
C ARG A 72 5.71 -1.56 8.88
N ARG A 73 6.56 -0.57 9.12
CA ARG A 73 6.21 0.85 9.08
C ARG A 73 7.34 1.66 8.47
N TYR A 74 6.97 2.54 7.55
CA TYR A 74 7.91 3.36 6.79
C TYR A 74 7.47 4.83 6.84
N PRO A 75 8.33 5.74 7.27
CA PRO A 75 8.13 7.16 7.06
C PRO A 75 8.02 7.48 5.58
N VAL A 76 7.13 8.40 5.24
CA VAL A 76 7.01 8.95 3.88
C VAL A 76 7.60 10.34 3.89
N VAL A 77 8.45 10.62 2.91
CA VAL A 77 9.17 11.90 2.81
C VAL A 77 8.89 12.62 1.50
N ASP A 78 8.96 13.95 1.53
CA ASP A 78 8.93 14.80 0.34
C ASP A 78 10.27 14.80 -0.40
N LYS A 79 10.38 15.63 -1.44
CA LYS A 79 11.61 15.78 -2.25
C LYS A 79 12.78 16.35 -1.47
N GLU A 80 12.51 17.14 -0.45
CA GLU A 80 13.47 17.75 0.46
C GLU A 80 13.89 16.81 1.61
N GLY A 81 13.23 15.64 1.71
CA GLY A 81 13.46 14.65 2.75
C GLY A 81 12.70 14.92 4.05
N ASN A 82 11.74 15.84 4.06
CA ASN A 82 10.92 16.11 5.23
C ASN A 82 9.83 15.04 5.39
N LEU A 83 9.53 14.70 6.63
CA LEU A 83 8.46 13.78 6.97
C LEU A 83 7.10 14.35 6.59
N VAL A 84 6.37 13.67 5.71
CA VAL A 84 5.01 14.04 5.29
C VAL A 84 3.96 13.01 5.68
N GLY A 85 4.36 11.80 6.07
CA GLY A 85 3.43 10.76 6.47
C GLY A 85 4.08 9.48 6.96
N LEU A 86 3.24 8.48 7.17
CA LEU A 86 3.62 7.12 7.56
C LEU A 86 2.78 6.14 6.75
N VAL A 87 3.40 5.08 6.26
CA VAL A 87 2.73 3.97 5.58
C VAL A 87 3.06 2.65 6.27
N ASN A 88 2.06 1.77 6.39
CA ASN A 88 2.25 0.41 6.86
C ASN A 88 2.47 -0.53 5.67
N GLU A 89 3.19 -1.62 5.90
CA GLU A 89 3.32 -2.73 4.95
C GLU A 89 1.93 -3.19 4.43
N ASN A 90 0.98 -3.40 5.34
CA ASN A 90 -0.37 -3.86 4.98
C ASN A 90 -1.10 -2.89 4.05
N ASP A 91 -0.92 -1.58 4.19
CA ASP A 91 -1.57 -0.57 3.35
C ASP A 91 -1.08 -0.69 1.90
N VAL A 92 0.21 -0.94 1.70
CA VAL A 92 0.82 -1.13 0.38
C VAL A 92 0.35 -2.44 -0.26
N VAL A 93 0.35 -3.53 0.51
CA VAL A 93 -0.16 -4.84 0.04
C VAL A 93 -1.64 -4.74 -0.33
N GLN A 94 -2.44 -4.07 0.47
CA GLN A 94 -3.86 -3.87 0.16
C GLN A 94 -4.05 -3.05 -1.12
N ALA A 95 -3.31 -1.96 -1.28
CA ALA A 95 -3.38 -1.13 -2.49
C ALA A 95 -2.98 -1.91 -3.76
N ILE A 96 -1.98 -2.81 -3.68
CA ILE A 96 -1.60 -3.71 -4.78
C ILE A 96 -2.75 -4.67 -5.12
N ASN A 97 -3.34 -5.30 -4.11
CA ASN A 97 -4.44 -6.23 -4.29
C ASN A 97 -5.67 -5.55 -4.92
N ASP A 98 -5.99 -4.33 -4.50
CA ASP A 98 -7.12 -3.57 -5.03
C ASP A 98 -6.87 -3.18 -6.50
N ASN A 99 -5.64 -2.82 -6.87
CA ASN A 99 -5.27 -2.55 -8.25
C ASN A 99 -5.41 -3.81 -9.14
N ILE A 100 -4.94 -4.96 -8.66
CA ILE A 100 -5.08 -6.24 -9.36
C ILE A 100 -6.56 -6.61 -9.53
N ARG A 101 -7.37 -6.46 -8.49
CA ARG A 101 -8.82 -6.72 -8.55
C ARG A 101 -9.52 -5.83 -9.56
N PHE A 102 -9.18 -4.55 -9.59
CA PHE A 102 -9.74 -3.60 -10.56
C PHE A 102 -9.46 -4.02 -11.99
N HIS A 103 -8.20 -4.33 -12.32
CA HIS A 103 -7.82 -4.78 -13.66
C HIS A 103 -8.52 -6.09 -14.06
N ARG A 104 -8.60 -7.06 -13.16
CA ARG A 104 -9.31 -8.32 -13.40
C ARG A 104 -10.79 -8.12 -13.65
N ASN A 105 -11.45 -7.27 -12.87
CA ASN A 105 -12.86 -6.97 -13.06
C ASN A 105 -13.11 -6.27 -14.41
N LEU A 106 -12.24 -5.36 -14.81
CA LEU A 106 -12.32 -4.69 -16.11
C LEU A 106 -12.18 -5.71 -17.26
N GLN A 107 -11.20 -6.61 -17.20
CA GLN A 107 -11.01 -7.68 -18.19
C GLN A 107 -12.24 -8.59 -18.30
N ASN A 108 -12.81 -9.00 -17.16
CA ASN A 108 -14.00 -9.84 -17.13
C ASN A 108 -15.21 -9.12 -17.74
N THR A 109 -15.38 -7.81 -17.46
CA THR A 109 -16.46 -7.01 -18.03
C THR A 109 -16.33 -6.91 -19.55
N VAL A 110 -15.13 -6.64 -20.05
CA VAL A 110 -14.88 -6.59 -21.50
C VAL A 110 -15.18 -7.94 -22.16
N LEU A 111 -14.76 -9.04 -21.54
CA LEU A 111 -15.03 -10.38 -22.05
C LEU A 111 -16.53 -10.69 -22.11
N ILE A 112 -17.28 -10.35 -21.07
CA ILE A 112 -18.74 -10.53 -21.04
C ILE A 112 -19.41 -9.72 -22.15
N LEU A 113 -19.02 -8.46 -22.34
CA LEU A 113 -19.56 -7.62 -23.39
C LEU A 113 -19.26 -8.18 -24.80
N PHE A 114 -18.05 -8.71 -24.99
CA PHE A 114 -17.67 -9.35 -26.24
C PHE A 114 -18.53 -10.58 -26.55
N ILE A 115 -18.73 -11.46 -25.56
CA ILE A 115 -19.59 -12.67 -25.71
C ILE A 115 -21.04 -12.26 -26.00
N ALA A 116 -21.54 -11.24 -25.30
CA ALA A 116 -22.91 -10.75 -25.51
C ALA A 116 -23.07 -10.15 -26.93
N PHE A 117 -22.05 -9.44 -27.43
CA PHE A 117 -22.04 -8.92 -28.80
C PHE A 117 -22.05 -10.04 -29.84
N GLU A 118 -21.21 -11.07 -29.69
CA GLU A 118 -21.20 -12.23 -30.58
C GLU A 118 -22.56 -12.96 -30.61
N PHE A 119 -23.15 -13.12 -29.44
CA PHE A 119 -24.48 -13.72 -29.32
C PHE A 119 -25.57 -12.88 -30.01
N PHE A 120 -25.48 -11.55 -29.86
CA PHE A 120 -26.39 -10.62 -30.54
C PHE A 120 -26.23 -10.71 -32.06
N VAL A 121 -25.02 -10.73 -32.58
CA VAL A 121 -24.72 -10.87 -34.02
C VAL A 121 -25.25 -12.20 -34.54
N PHE A 122 -25.09 -13.30 -33.78
CA PHE A 122 -25.61 -14.61 -34.14
C PHE A 122 -27.13 -14.61 -34.24
N ILE A 123 -27.85 -14.00 -33.28
CA ILE A 123 -29.31 -13.88 -33.31
C ILE A 123 -29.75 -13.05 -34.50
N LEU A 124 -29.10 -11.91 -34.74
CA LEU A 124 -29.40 -11.04 -35.86
C LEU A 124 -29.23 -11.76 -37.20
N TYR A 125 -28.14 -12.49 -37.38
CA TYR A 125 -27.88 -13.30 -38.54
C TYR A 125 -28.97 -14.37 -38.77
N ARG A 126 -29.36 -15.07 -37.69
CA ARG A 126 -30.44 -16.06 -37.72
C ARG A 126 -31.78 -15.45 -38.09
N TYR A 127 -32.07 -14.27 -37.56
CA TYR A 127 -33.29 -13.51 -37.89
C TYR A 127 -33.31 -13.13 -39.40
N LEU A 128 -32.21 -12.57 -39.90
CA LEU A 128 -32.11 -12.15 -41.31
C LEU A 128 -32.28 -13.31 -42.28
N ILE A 129 -31.70 -14.48 -42.03
CA ILE A 129 -31.86 -15.67 -42.87
C ILE A 129 -33.30 -16.17 -42.91
N ASN A 130 -33.99 -16.12 -41.78
CA ASN A 130 -35.39 -16.56 -41.71
C ASN A 130 -36.39 -15.63 -42.40
N TYR A 131 -36.13 -14.32 -42.37
CA TYR A 131 -37.05 -13.33 -42.95
C TYR A 131 -36.71 -12.93 -44.39
N PHE A 132 -35.45 -13.14 -44.82
CA PHE A 132 -35.02 -12.85 -46.18
C PHE A 132 -34.44 -14.11 -46.85
N PRO A 133 -35.27 -15.08 -47.26
CA PRO A 133 -34.83 -16.31 -47.88
C PRO A 133 -34.04 -16.13 -49.21
N PHE A 134 -34.08 -14.90 -49.76
CA PHE A 134 -33.28 -14.53 -50.97
C PHE A 134 -31.79 -14.39 -50.67
N LEU A 135 -31.35 -14.34 -49.44
CA LEU A 135 -29.94 -14.26 -49.00
C LEU A 135 -29.30 -15.63 -48.71
N ARG A 136 -29.95 -16.70 -49.12
CA ARG A 136 -29.49 -18.09 -48.90
C ARG A 136 -28.67 -18.64 -50.06
#